data_a027e65bf8da6aed275756a4db735565
#
_entry.id   a027e65bf8da6aed275756a4db735565
#
_cell.length_a   1.000
_cell.length_b   1.000
_cell.length_c   1.000
_cell.angle_alpha   90.00
_cell.angle_beta   90.00
_cell.angle_gamma   90.00
#
_symmetry.space_group_name_H-M   'P 1'
#
loop_
_entity.id
_entity.type
_entity.pdbx_description
1 polymer ?
#
loop_
_entity_poly.entity_id
_entity_poly.type
_entity_poly.pdbx_seq_one_letter_code
_entity_poly.pdbx_strand_id
1 'polypeptide(L)'
;TAEQVFCATVPGFSPGGPVVLDGPAGYGTTDIVADEHGIIYLWLPNGTYTFTANGRDCTLTIQDGVGPTGVTVNDEEAAYGPADPLSAGWRFDTTNRTVLLSGQGPFTLSGYNVIGTVCIAVTNGVTSTVTFSNLTLRATGSGQCAFALETNAVVSLYFAGESDLTSAKYRAGVEVPTGASLAITNAPGDDVGALTVTGGYGGAGIGGGYDANGGVVTVNGGTLTVAGGFAG
;
A
#
# COMPACT_ATOMS: atom_id res chain seq x y z
N THR A 1 7.15 -27.33 18.33
CA THR A 1 6.69 -25.93 18.15
C THR A 1 6.06 -25.84 16.79
N ALA A 2 4.80 -25.38 16.72
CA ALA A 2 4.16 -25.11 15.44
C ALA A 2 5.00 -24.08 14.66
N GLU A 3 5.25 -24.36 13.38
CA GLU A 3 5.97 -23.45 12.51
C GLU A 3 5.11 -22.20 12.27
N GLN A 4 5.70 -21.03 12.40
CA GLN A 4 4.99 -19.77 12.19
C GLN A 4 4.77 -19.55 10.69
N VAL A 5 3.53 -19.26 10.29
CA VAL A 5 3.16 -18.97 8.90
C VAL A 5 2.82 -17.50 8.74
N PHE A 6 3.09 -16.98 7.54
CA PHE A 6 2.90 -15.58 7.16
C PHE A 6 2.06 -15.48 5.89
N CYS A 7 1.26 -14.43 5.77
CA CYS A 7 0.44 -14.21 4.60
C CYS A 7 1.25 -13.60 3.46
N ALA A 8 1.12 -14.18 2.28
CA ALA A 8 1.64 -13.63 1.02
C ALA A 8 0.49 -13.48 0.01
N THR A 9 0.57 -12.47 -0.82
CA THR A 9 -0.41 -12.20 -1.89
C THR A 9 0.15 -12.66 -3.23
N VAL A 10 -0.70 -13.28 -4.05
CA VAL A 10 -0.36 -13.65 -5.44
C VAL A 10 -1.43 -13.06 -6.36
N PRO A 11 -1.12 -12.01 -7.11
CA PRO A 11 -2.06 -11.35 -8.01
C PRO A 11 -2.11 -11.97 -9.41
N GLY A 12 -3.04 -11.47 -10.24
CA GLY A 12 -3.08 -11.74 -11.67
C GLY A 12 -4.02 -12.89 -12.06
N PHE A 13 -5.06 -13.13 -11.27
CA PHE A 13 -6.13 -14.07 -11.58
C PHE A 13 -7.41 -13.34 -12.00
N SER A 14 -8.38 -14.08 -12.54
CA SER A 14 -9.70 -13.53 -12.82
C SER A 14 -10.41 -13.19 -11.51
N PRO A 15 -10.92 -11.97 -11.34
CA PRO A 15 -11.65 -11.59 -10.13
C PRO A 15 -12.81 -12.55 -9.82
N GLY A 16 -12.88 -13.02 -8.57
CA GLY A 16 -13.89 -13.99 -8.14
C GLY A 16 -13.77 -15.37 -8.78
N GLY A 17 -12.73 -15.61 -9.59
CA GLY A 17 -12.54 -16.87 -10.29
C GLY A 17 -11.81 -17.92 -9.45
N PRO A 18 -12.04 -19.22 -9.76
CA PRO A 18 -11.31 -20.30 -9.11
C PRO A 18 -9.83 -20.32 -9.56
N VAL A 19 -8.95 -20.66 -8.63
CA VAL A 19 -7.52 -20.84 -8.89
C VAL A 19 -7.11 -22.23 -8.41
N VAL A 20 -6.67 -23.05 -9.35
CA VAL A 20 -6.13 -24.39 -9.06
C VAL A 20 -4.64 -24.26 -8.77
N LEU A 21 -4.23 -24.67 -7.58
CA LEU A 21 -2.83 -24.67 -7.16
C LEU A 21 -2.24 -26.07 -7.23
N ASP A 22 -1.04 -26.19 -7.77
CA ASP A 22 -0.18 -27.35 -7.64
C ASP A 22 1.08 -26.97 -6.84
N GLY A 23 1.02 -27.19 -5.51
CA GLY A 23 1.95 -26.63 -4.51
C GLY A 23 1.51 -25.21 -4.08
N PRO A 24 2.25 -24.57 -3.18
CA PRO A 24 3.30 -25.10 -2.31
C PRO A 24 2.76 -26.08 -1.24
N ALA A 25 3.67 -26.71 -0.49
CA ALA A 25 3.32 -27.71 0.51
C ALA A 25 2.21 -27.22 1.46
N GLY A 26 1.17 -28.05 1.65
CA GLY A 26 -0.01 -27.71 2.43
C GLY A 26 -1.20 -27.21 1.61
N TYR A 27 -0.99 -26.80 0.37
CA TYR A 27 -2.07 -26.40 -0.56
C TYR A 27 -2.35 -27.50 -1.58
N GLY A 28 -1.34 -28.28 -2.05
CA GLY A 28 -1.55 -29.36 -3.01
C GLY A 28 -2.35 -28.92 -4.24
N THR A 29 -3.08 -29.83 -4.84
CA THR A 29 -4.07 -29.53 -5.90
C THR A 29 -5.36 -29.02 -5.26
N THR A 30 -5.39 -27.78 -4.82
CA THR A 30 -6.52 -27.18 -4.12
C THR A 30 -7.09 -26.04 -4.93
N ASP A 31 -8.40 -26.03 -5.08
CA ASP A 31 -9.12 -24.93 -5.67
C ASP A 31 -9.35 -23.86 -4.59
N ILE A 32 -8.88 -22.66 -4.84
CA ILE A 32 -9.19 -21.47 -4.06
C ILE A 32 -9.85 -20.44 -4.96
N VAL A 33 -10.47 -19.43 -4.37
CA VAL A 33 -11.13 -18.37 -5.11
C VAL A 33 -10.31 -17.10 -4.97
N ALA A 34 -9.96 -16.48 -6.10
CA ALA A 34 -9.37 -15.15 -6.08
C ALA A 34 -10.40 -14.13 -5.58
N ASP A 35 -9.96 -13.11 -4.91
CA ASP A 35 -10.84 -12.02 -4.47
C ASP A 35 -11.36 -11.18 -5.66
N GLU A 36 -12.11 -10.13 -5.36
CA GLU A 36 -12.68 -9.22 -6.37
C GLU A 36 -11.63 -8.46 -7.19
N HIS A 37 -10.36 -8.52 -6.80
CA HIS A 37 -9.22 -7.91 -7.49
C HIS A 37 -8.32 -8.95 -8.16
N GLY A 38 -8.71 -10.23 -8.15
CA GLY A 38 -7.94 -11.32 -8.76
C GLY A 38 -6.70 -11.70 -7.95
N ILE A 39 -6.75 -11.57 -6.64
CA ILE A 39 -5.65 -11.91 -5.71
C ILE A 39 -6.01 -13.14 -4.90
N ILE A 40 -5.05 -14.04 -4.72
CA ILE A 40 -5.13 -15.14 -3.76
C ILE A 40 -4.16 -14.90 -2.60
N TYR A 41 -4.49 -15.46 -1.44
CA TYR A 41 -3.71 -15.33 -0.20
C TYR A 41 -3.21 -16.69 0.24
N LEU A 42 -1.89 -16.81 0.41
CA LEU A 42 -1.22 -18.03 0.86
C LEU A 42 -0.56 -17.79 2.22
N TRP A 43 -0.72 -18.72 3.14
CA TRP A 43 -0.12 -18.67 4.47
C TRP A 43 1.01 -19.68 4.57
N LEU A 44 2.25 -19.22 4.52
CA LEU A 44 3.44 -20.04 4.40
C LEU A 44 4.52 -19.62 5.39
N PRO A 45 5.37 -20.55 5.86
CA PRO A 45 6.58 -20.22 6.61
C PRO A 45 7.60 -19.43 5.78
N ASN A 46 8.68 -18.98 6.43
CA ASN A 46 9.83 -18.44 5.71
C ASN A 46 10.39 -19.48 4.73
N GLY A 47 10.67 -19.05 3.51
CA GLY A 47 11.18 -19.91 2.44
C GLY A 47 10.89 -19.37 1.05
N THR A 48 11.47 -20.02 0.04
CA THR A 48 11.16 -19.77 -1.36
C THR A 48 10.33 -20.93 -1.90
N TYR A 49 9.21 -20.59 -2.49
CA TYR A 49 8.22 -21.55 -3.00
C TYR A 49 8.05 -21.36 -4.50
N THR A 50 8.15 -22.46 -5.24
CA THR A 50 7.79 -22.53 -6.66
C THR A 50 6.58 -23.44 -6.80
N PHE A 51 5.58 -23.01 -7.53
CA PHE A 51 4.31 -23.71 -7.72
C PHE A 51 3.63 -23.27 -9.00
N THR A 52 2.62 -23.98 -9.45
CA THR A 52 1.77 -23.51 -10.53
C THR A 52 0.41 -23.04 -10.01
N ALA A 53 -0.10 -21.98 -10.62
CA ALA A 53 -1.45 -21.47 -10.34
C ALA A 53 -2.18 -21.26 -11.65
N ASN A 54 -3.25 -22.03 -11.89
CA ASN A 54 -3.92 -22.10 -13.19
C ASN A 54 -2.93 -22.36 -14.36
N GLY A 55 -1.92 -23.22 -14.14
CA GLY A 55 -0.89 -23.54 -15.12
C GLY A 55 0.16 -22.43 -15.35
N ARG A 56 0.13 -21.36 -14.60
CA ARG A 56 1.14 -20.30 -14.59
C ARG A 56 2.20 -20.61 -13.53
N ASP A 57 3.46 -20.61 -13.91
CA ASP A 57 4.55 -20.74 -12.95
C ASP A 57 4.62 -19.52 -12.05
N CYS A 58 4.66 -19.76 -10.75
CA CYS A 58 4.75 -18.77 -9.71
C CYS A 58 5.95 -19.06 -8.82
N THR A 59 6.67 -18.03 -8.45
CA THR A 59 7.71 -18.09 -7.41
C THR A 59 7.41 -16.99 -6.40
N LEU A 60 7.37 -17.33 -5.11
CA LEU A 60 7.29 -16.36 -4.05
C LEU A 60 8.31 -16.67 -2.96
N THR A 61 8.83 -15.63 -2.34
CA THR A 61 9.77 -15.74 -1.23
C THR A 61 9.16 -15.08 0.00
N ILE A 62 9.17 -15.79 1.12
CA ILE A 62 8.85 -15.24 2.42
C ILE A 62 10.15 -15.17 3.21
N GLN A 63 10.57 -13.96 3.55
CA GLN A 63 11.79 -13.69 4.26
C GLN A 63 11.50 -12.82 5.48
N ASP A 64 12.02 -13.21 6.64
CA ASP A 64 11.82 -12.49 7.91
C ASP A 64 10.33 -12.23 8.23
N GLY A 65 9.47 -13.15 7.84
CA GLY A 65 8.03 -13.02 8.01
C GLY A 65 7.34 -12.10 7.00
N VAL A 66 8.02 -11.72 5.94
CA VAL A 66 7.48 -10.83 4.89
C VAL A 66 7.42 -11.59 3.57
N GLY A 67 6.21 -11.76 3.06
CA GLY A 67 5.94 -12.22 1.71
C GLY A 67 5.53 -11.07 0.80
N PRO A 68 5.25 -11.34 -0.49
CA PRO A 68 4.72 -10.34 -1.39
C PRO A 68 3.52 -9.62 -0.78
N THR A 69 3.55 -8.31 -0.85
CA THR A 69 2.52 -7.46 -0.25
C THR A 69 1.40 -7.12 -1.23
N GLY A 70 1.64 -7.31 -2.52
CA GLY A 70 0.75 -6.86 -3.59
C GLY A 70 0.83 -5.36 -3.86
N VAL A 71 1.81 -4.67 -3.26
CA VAL A 71 2.09 -3.24 -3.49
C VAL A 71 3.44 -3.10 -4.16
N THR A 72 3.52 -2.26 -5.19
CA THR A 72 4.76 -1.98 -5.89
C THR A 72 5.17 -0.52 -5.77
N VAL A 73 6.46 -0.27 -5.85
CA VAL A 73 7.07 1.05 -6.02
C VAL A 73 7.88 1.02 -7.30
N ASN A 74 7.50 1.81 -8.31
CA ASN A 74 8.14 1.79 -9.64
C ASN A 74 8.22 0.37 -10.22
N ASP A 75 7.12 -0.39 -10.14
CA ASP A 75 6.96 -1.78 -10.58
C ASP A 75 7.78 -2.84 -9.80
N GLU A 76 8.51 -2.45 -8.75
CA GLU A 76 9.19 -3.37 -7.84
C GLU A 76 8.30 -3.72 -6.64
N GLU A 77 8.16 -5.03 -6.32
CA GLU A 77 7.39 -5.49 -5.15
C GLU A 77 7.98 -4.91 -3.85
N ALA A 78 7.14 -4.22 -3.10
CA ALA A 78 7.59 -3.46 -1.93
C ALA A 78 8.27 -4.33 -0.87
N ALA A 79 7.80 -5.56 -0.67
CA ALA A 79 8.34 -6.46 0.34
C ALA A 79 9.83 -6.77 0.18
N TYR A 80 10.31 -6.77 -1.05
CA TYR A 80 11.70 -7.12 -1.31
C TYR A 80 12.65 -5.92 -1.27
N GLY A 81 12.08 -4.71 -1.34
CA GLY A 81 12.85 -3.47 -1.41
C GLY A 81 13.71 -3.37 -2.67
N PRO A 82 14.32 -2.23 -2.93
CA PRO A 82 15.25 -2.06 -4.02
C PRO A 82 16.63 -2.61 -3.63
N ALA A 83 17.39 -3.08 -4.62
CA ALA A 83 18.75 -3.57 -4.42
C ALA A 83 19.69 -2.48 -3.84
N ASP A 84 19.47 -1.23 -4.20
CA ASP A 84 20.18 -0.07 -3.66
C ASP A 84 19.18 0.99 -3.17
N PRO A 85 18.77 0.97 -1.89
CA PRO A 85 17.81 1.91 -1.31
C PRO A 85 18.25 3.37 -1.39
N LEU A 86 19.53 3.66 -1.32
CA LEU A 86 20.03 5.04 -1.38
C LEU A 86 19.85 5.63 -2.78
N SER A 87 20.17 4.87 -3.81
CA SER A 87 20.00 5.28 -5.20
C SER A 87 18.53 5.29 -5.62
N ALA A 88 17.77 4.29 -5.20
CA ALA A 88 16.34 4.20 -5.50
C ALA A 88 15.50 5.25 -4.74
N GLY A 89 16.00 5.76 -3.62
CA GLY A 89 15.31 6.74 -2.79
C GLY A 89 14.12 6.19 -2.01
N TRP A 90 14.01 4.87 -1.87
CA TRP A 90 13.00 4.22 -1.06
C TRP A 90 13.52 2.89 -0.47
N ARG A 91 12.85 2.40 0.57
CA ARG A 91 13.10 1.08 1.16
C ARG A 91 11.85 0.54 1.82
N PHE A 92 11.79 -0.76 2.02
CA PHE A 92 10.77 -1.39 2.85
C PHE A 92 11.32 -1.64 4.26
N ASP A 93 10.65 -1.10 5.26
CA ASP A 93 10.90 -1.40 6.67
C ASP A 93 10.08 -2.63 7.07
N THR A 94 10.73 -3.77 7.18
CA THR A 94 10.10 -5.05 7.50
C THR A 94 9.52 -5.08 8.92
N THR A 95 10.10 -4.31 9.85
CA THR A 95 9.65 -4.25 11.24
C THR A 95 8.30 -3.56 11.36
N ASN A 96 8.15 -2.41 10.71
CA ASN A 96 6.93 -1.61 10.73
C ASN A 96 6.04 -1.86 9.51
N ARG A 97 6.49 -2.70 8.58
CA ARG A 97 5.83 -3.02 7.31
C ARG A 97 5.47 -1.75 6.52
N THR A 98 6.42 -0.85 6.43
CA THR A 98 6.23 0.47 5.85
C THR A 98 7.19 0.71 4.70
N VAL A 99 6.65 1.11 3.54
CA VAL A 99 7.42 1.68 2.45
C VAL A 99 7.84 3.09 2.86
N LEU A 100 9.14 3.31 2.99
CA LEU A 100 9.70 4.61 3.34
C LEU A 100 10.27 5.28 2.08
N LEU A 101 9.65 6.38 1.67
CA LEU A 101 10.10 7.21 0.55
C LEU A 101 11.04 8.29 1.10
N SER A 102 12.32 8.19 0.79
CA SER A 102 13.38 9.07 1.28
C SER A 102 14.04 9.91 0.18
N GLY A 103 13.64 9.70 -1.08
CA GLY A 103 14.15 10.42 -2.26
C GLY A 103 13.14 11.41 -2.84
N GLN A 104 13.58 12.13 -3.86
CA GLN A 104 12.72 13.09 -4.58
C GLN A 104 11.69 12.41 -5.48
N GLY A 105 11.90 11.14 -5.84
CA GLY A 105 11.09 10.44 -6.80
C GLY A 105 11.47 10.78 -8.26
N PRO A 106 10.58 10.65 -9.24
CA PRO A 106 9.17 10.29 -9.05
C PRO A 106 8.99 8.84 -8.59
N PHE A 107 8.02 8.61 -7.71
CA PHE A 107 7.60 7.29 -7.29
C PHE A 107 6.20 6.99 -7.82
N THR A 108 6.04 5.87 -8.51
CA THR A 108 4.74 5.33 -8.86
C THR A 108 4.42 4.19 -7.92
N LEU A 109 3.32 4.34 -7.18
CA LEU A 109 2.82 3.37 -6.22
C LEU A 109 1.57 2.73 -6.79
N SER A 110 1.56 1.40 -6.89
CA SER A 110 0.40 0.67 -7.40
C SER A 110 0.14 -0.60 -6.61
N GLY A 111 -1.03 -1.22 -6.83
CA GLY A 111 -1.35 -2.51 -6.28
C GLY A 111 -2.45 -2.50 -5.24
N TYR A 112 -2.64 -3.65 -4.59
CA TYR A 112 -3.79 -3.92 -3.75
C TYR A 112 -3.36 -4.61 -2.44
N ASN A 113 -3.61 -3.97 -1.31
CA ASN A 113 -3.41 -4.55 0.01
C ASN A 113 -4.51 -4.10 0.98
N VAL A 114 -5.47 -4.98 1.24
CA VAL A 114 -6.58 -4.75 2.19
C VAL A 114 -6.48 -5.58 3.46
N ILE A 115 -5.46 -6.42 3.56
CA ILE A 115 -5.19 -7.21 4.77
C ILE A 115 -4.43 -6.42 5.84
N GLY A 116 -4.14 -5.15 5.56
CA GLY A 116 -3.54 -4.23 6.52
C GLY A 116 -2.06 -4.46 6.80
N THR A 117 -1.33 -4.98 5.83
CA THR A 117 0.08 -5.36 6.03
C THR A 117 1.08 -4.37 5.48
N VAL A 118 0.65 -3.28 4.86
CA VAL A 118 1.54 -2.27 4.29
C VAL A 118 1.04 -0.87 4.60
N CYS A 119 1.95 -0.02 4.99
CA CYS A 119 1.80 1.43 5.08
C CYS A 119 2.84 2.10 4.18
N ILE A 120 2.61 3.35 3.83
CA ILE A 120 3.58 4.15 3.07
C ILE A 120 3.84 5.45 3.82
N ALA A 121 5.11 5.85 3.92
CA ALA A 121 5.49 7.10 4.54
C ALA A 121 6.54 7.86 3.73
N VAL A 122 6.37 9.17 3.59
CA VAL A 122 7.39 10.09 3.08
C VAL A 122 8.17 10.63 4.26
N THR A 123 9.47 10.41 4.26
CA THR A 123 10.30 10.71 5.43
C THR A 123 10.51 12.21 5.66
N ASN A 124 10.92 12.55 6.87
CA ASN A 124 11.10 13.93 7.33
C ASN A 124 11.97 14.79 6.38
N GLY A 125 11.48 15.98 6.08
CA GLY A 125 12.20 16.97 5.27
C GLY A 125 12.37 16.64 3.78
N VAL A 126 11.77 15.54 3.31
CA VAL A 126 11.86 15.12 1.91
C VAL A 126 10.89 15.92 1.06
N THR A 127 11.38 16.42 -0.08
CA THR A 127 10.52 16.92 -1.16
C THR A 127 10.40 15.85 -2.23
N SER A 128 9.20 15.37 -2.50
CA SER A 128 8.97 14.19 -3.35
C SER A 128 7.79 14.36 -4.31
N THR A 129 7.91 13.69 -5.45
CA THR A 129 6.81 13.50 -6.38
C THR A 129 6.33 12.04 -6.29
N VAL A 130 5.04 11.86 -6.03
CA VAL A 130 4.41 10.55 -5.84
C VAL A 130 3.20 10.44 -6.76
N THR A 131 3.04 9.30 -7.42
CA THR A 131 1.85 8.98 -8.23
C THR A 131 1.20 7.71 -7.68
N PHE A 132 -0.08 7.77 -7.36
CA PHE A 132 -0.90 6.58 -7.14
C PHE A 132 -1.48 6.12 -8.48
N SER A 133 -1.28 4.85 -8.81
CA SER A 133 -1.79 4.24 -10.05
C SER A 133 -2.56 2.98 -9.69
N ASN A 134 -3.89 3.07 -9.61
CA ASN A 134 -4.76 1.97 -9.18
C ASN A 134 -4.29 1.37 -7.84
N LEU A 135 -4.04 2.21 -6.85
CA LEU A 135 -3.54 1.82 -5.54
C LEU A 135 -4.68 1.66 -4.55
N THR A 136 -4.85 0.47 -4.00
CA THR A 136 -5.78 0.24 -2.89
C THR A 136 -5.01 -0.20 -1.64
N LEU A 137 -5.10 0.61 -0.58
CA LEU A 137 -4.48 0.31 0.71
C LEU A 137 -5.50 0.43 1.84
N ARG A 138 -5.56 -0.59 2.69
CA ARG A 138 -6.30 -0.55 3.94
C ARG A 138 -5.38 -0.86 5.11
N ALA A 139 -5.05 0.14 5.91
CA ALA A 139 -4.35 -0.07 7.18
C ALA A 139 -5.34 -0.57 8.23
N THR A 140 -5.04 -1.69 8.90
CA THR A 140 -5.94 -2.30 9.90
C THR A 140 -5.37 -2.29 11.32
N GLY A 141 -4.06 -2.20 11.46
CA GLY A 141 -3.40 -2.12 12.78
C GLY A 141 -3.64 -0.76 13.45
N SER A 142 -3.97 -0.77 14.74
CA SER A 142 -4.17 0.47 15.50
C SER A 142 -2.98 1.43 15.35
N GLY A 143 -3.25 2.68 15.01
CA GLY A 143 -2.22 3.68 14.78
C GLY A 143 -1.49 3.58 13.44
N GLN A 144 -1.91 2.71 12.53
CA GLN A 144 -1.37 2.64 11.17
C GLN A 144 -2.11 3.59 10.22
N CYS A 145 -1.33 4.28 9.38
CA CYS A 145 -1.82 5.18 8.33
C CYS A 145 -1.52 4.57 6.96
N ALA A 146 -2.48 4.59 6.04
CA ALA A 146 -2.26 4.08 4.68
C ALA A 146 -1.16 4.86 3.97
N PHE A 147 -1.23 6.22 4.01
CA PHE A 147 -0.20 7.09 3.47
C PHE A 147 0.04 8.26 4.41
N ALA A 148 1.27 8.43 4.88
CA ALA A 148 1.65 9.48 5.81
C ALA A 148 2.82 10.32 5.29
N LEU A 149 2.79 11.60 5.55
CA LEU A 149 3.94 12.48 5.48
C LEU A 149 4.54 12.61 6.88
N GLU A 150 5.85 12.63 6.99
CA GLU A 150 6.50 13.06 8.21
C GLU A 150 6.68 14.59 8.22
N THR A 151 7.07 15.13 9.36
CA THR A 151 7.24 16.58 9.55
C THR A 151 8.17 17.18 8.49
N ASN A 152 7.82 18.37 7.98
CA ASN A 152 8.57 19.08 6.94
C ASN A 152 8.67 18.35 5.58
N ALA A 153 7.98 17.25 5.38
CA ALA A 153 7.86 16.65 4.04
C ALA A 153 7.00 17.52 3.13
N VAL A 154 7.40 17.63 1.87
CA VAL A 154 6.66 18.36 0.81
C VAL A 154 6.38 17.39 -0.32
N VAL A 155 5.11 17.11 -0.59
CA VAL A 155 4.72 16.11 -1.58
C VAL A 155 3.82 16.70 -2.65
N SER A 156 4.20 16.45 -3.91
CA SER A 156 3.31 16.59 -5.06
C SER A 156 2.72 15.21 -5.36
N LEU A 157 1.45 15.02 -5.02
CA LEU A 157 0.72 13.78 -5.22
C LEU A 157 -0.12 13.84 -6.48
N TYR A 158 0.15 12.93 -7.38
CA TYR A 158 -0.65 12.67 -8.56
C TYR A 158 -1.44 11.37 -8.36
N PHE A 159 -2.59 11.23 -9.03
CA PHE A 159 -3.30 9.97 -9.09
C PHE A 159 -3.81 9.70 -10.50
N ALA A 160 -3.71 8.42 -10.91
CA ALA A 160 -4.16 7.87 -12.18
C ALA A 160 -5.00 6.63 -11.93
N GLY A 161 -6.07 6.45 -12.73
CA GLY A 161 -7.03 5.38 -12.49
C GLY A 161 -7.75 5.55 -11.16
N GLU A 162 -8.18 4.44 -10.55
CA GLU A 162 -8.93 4.45 -9.30
C GLU A 162 -8.03 4.03 -8.12
N SER A 163 -7.92 4.89 -7.11
CA SER A 163 -7.15 4.60 -5.90
C SER A 163 -8.02 4.79 -4.65
N ASP A 164 -7.85 3.89 -3.66
CA ASP A 164 -8.58 3.89 -2.40
C ASP A 164 -7.62 3.73 -1.21
N LEU A 165 -7.65 4.67 -0.29
CA LEU A 165 -6.85 4.65 0.92
C LEU A 165 -7.75 4.68 2.16
N THR A 166 -7.64 3.67 3.00
CA THR A 166 -8.34 3.62 4.29
C THR A 166 -7.32 3.44 5.41
N SER A 167 -7.33 4.34 6.39
CA SER A 167 -6.45 4.27 7.56
C SER A 167 -7.14 3.70 8.78
N ALA A 168 -6.33 3.16 9.69
CA ALA A 168 -6.79 2.60 10.94
C ALA A 168 -7.20 3.68 11.95
N LYS A 169 -7.80 3.24 13.05
CA LYS A 169 -8.26 4.09 14.16
C LYS A 169 -7.19 5.09 14.59
N TYR A 170 -7.61 6.34 14.79
CA TYR A 170 -6.84 7.49 15.21
C TYR A 170 -5.89 8.09 14.17
N ARG A 171 -5.93 7.62 12.93
CA ARG A 171 -5.08 8.14 11.85
C ARG A 171 -5.92 8.78 10.75
N ALA A 172 -5.35 9.81 10.11
CA ALA A 172 -5.95 10.36 8.90
C ALA A 172 -5.82 9.37 7.74
N GLY A 173 -6.74 9.41 6.78
CA GLY A 173 -6.67 8.58 5.57
C GLY A 173 -5.39 8.85 4.78
N VAL A 174 -5.08 10.13 4.57
CA VAL A 174 -3.77 10.65 4.20
C VAL A 174 -3.31 11.59 5.30
N GLU A 175 -2.25 11.23 5.99
CA GLU A 175 -1.79 12.03 7.13
C GLU A 175 -0.78 13.08 6.71
N VAL A 176 -1.12 14.33 6.98
CA VAL A 176 -0.28 15.51 6.70
C VAL A 176 -0.11 16.26 8.01
N PRO A 177 0.97 16.02 8.78
CA PRO A 177 1.17 16.67 10.07
C PRO A 177 1.56 18.13 9.91
N THR A 178 1.48 18.89 11.00
CA THR A 178 1.97 20.28 11.05
C THR A 178 3.41 20.38 10.54
N GLY A 179 3.66 21.34 9.66
CA GLY A 179 4.94 21.55 8.99
C GLY A 179 5.09 20.80 7.67
N ALA A 180 4.28 19.78 7.40
CA ALA A 180 4.25 19.12 6.09
C ALA A 180 3.31 19.83 5.09
N SER A 181 3.54 19.60 3.80
CA SER A 181 2.73 20.15 2.72
C SER A 181 2.42 19.10 1.67
N LEU A 182 1.16 19.04 1.24
CA LEU A 182 0.66 18.10 0.23
C LEU A 182 -0.11 18.87 -0.86
N ALA A 183 0.31 18.75 -2.10
CA ALA A 183 -0.43 19.22 -3.28
C ALA A 183 -0.99 18.01 -4.02
N ILE A 184 -2.29 17.97 -4.29
CA ILE A 184 -3.00 16.85 -4.91
C ILE A 184 -3.56 17.27 -6.26
N THR A 185 -3.34 16.46 -7.30
CA THR A 185 -3.96 16.64 -8.61
C THR A 185 -4.03 15.30 -9.37
N ASN A 186 -4.87 15.18 -10.38
CA ASN A 186 -4.82 14.03 -11.29
C ASN A 186 -3.53 14.03 -12.11
N ALA A 187 -3.10 12.84 -12.53
CA ALA A 187 -1.92 12.70 -13.39
C ALA A 187 -2.17 13.34 -14.77
N PRO A 188 -1.14 13.94 -15.40
CA PRO A 188 -1.27 14.50 -16.73
C PRO A 188 -1.75 13.45 -17.74
N GLY A 189 -2.80 13.79 -18.48
CA GLY A 189 -3.40 12.89 -19.47
C GLY A 189 -4.39 11.84 -18.91
N ASP A 190 -4.66 11.87 -17.61
CA ASP A 190 -5.71 11.05 -16.97
C ASP A 190 -6.81 11.95 -16.41
N ASP A 191 -7.81 12.23 -17.24
CA ASP A 191 -8.94 13.07 -16.86
C ASP A 191 -10.03 12.31 -16.07
N VAL A 192 -9.89 11.00 -15.93
CA VAL A 192 -10.86 10.11 -15.24
C VAL A 192 -10.34 9.56 -13.91
N GLY A 193 -9.11 9.85 -13.55
CA GLY A 193 -8.53 9.39 -12.29
C GLY A 193 -9.35 9.82 -11.06
N ALA A 194 -9.54 8.90 -10.12
CA ALA A 194 -10.26 9.13 -8.88
C ALA A 194 -9.45 8.65 -7.67
N LEU A 195 -9.49 9.47 -6.61
CA LEU A 195 -8.86 9.13 -5.34
C LEU A 195 -9.90 9.17 -4.22
N THR A 196 -10.14 8.03 -3.59
CA THR A 196 -10.97 7.91 -2.40
C THR A 196 -10.09 7.79 -1.16
N VAL A 197 -10.37 8.59 -0.13
CA VAL A 197 -9.58 8.61 1.10
C VAL A 197 -10.49 8.57 2.32
N THR A 198 -10.28 7.58 3.18
CA THR A 198 -11.08 7.40 4.39
C THR A 198 -10.18 7.39 5.64
N GLY A 199 -10.42 8.32 6.55
CA GLY A 199 -9.77 8.34 7.86
C GLY A 199 -10.34 7.29 8.81
N GLY A 200 -9.52 6.82 9.73
CA GLY A 200 -9.98 5.98 10.83
C GLY A 200 -10.70 6.79 11.91
N TYR A 201 -11.34 6.09 12.86
CA TYR A 201 -12.08 6.72 13.95
C TYR A 201 -11.30 7.90 14.58
N GLY A 202 -11.91 9.09 14.58
CA GLY A 202 -11.32 10.32 15.09
C GLY A 202 -10.24 10.96 14.22
N GLY A 203 -9.85 10.35 13.10
CA GLY A 203 -8.89 10.93 12.16
C GLY A 203 -9.56 11.71 11.03
N ALA A 204 -8.87 12.68 10.47
CA ALA A 204 -9.33 13.37 9.26
C ALA A 204 -9.32 12.41 8.04
N GLY A 205 -10.07 12.72 6.99
CA GLY A 205 -9.84 12.05 5.70
C GLY A 205 -8.44 12.39 5.17
N ILE A 206 -8.13 13.68 5.03
CA ILE A 206 -6.80 14.19 4.72
C ILE A 206 -6.45 15.26 5.75
N GLY A 207 -5.28 15.18 6.38
CA GLY A 207 -4.84 16.15 7.39
C GLY A 207 -4.25 15.51 8.63
N GLY A 208 -4.65 15.98 9.83
CA GLY A 208 -4.16 15.44 11.11
C GLY A 208 -4.84 14.14 11.51
N GLY A 209 -4.16 13.32 12.28
CA GLY A 209 -4.75 12.21 13.03
C GLY A 209 -5.58 12.71 14.23
N TYR A 210 -5.96 11.79 15.11
CA TYR A 210 -6.73 12.11 16.32
C TYR A 210 -5.95 13.09 17.22
N ASP A 211 -6.64 14.17 17.66
CA ASP A 211 -6.06 15.25 18.47
C ASP A 211 -4.79 15.91 17.88
N ALA A 212 -4.55 15.77 16.57
CA ALA A 212 -3.40 16.36 15.92
C ALA A 212 -3.81 17.42 14.89
N ASN A 213 -3.04 18.51 14.84
CA ASN A 213 -3.22 19.53 13.81
C ASN A 213 -2.67 19.04 12.47
N GLY A 214 -3.38 19.38 11.37
CA GLY A 214 -2.92 19.14 10.02
C GLY A 214 -1.91 20.16 9.53
N GLY A 215 -1.16 19.79 8.49
CA GLY A 215 -0.30 20.66 7.70
C GLY A 215 -1.08 21.34 6.56
N VAL A 216 -0.34 21.76 5.54
CA VAL A 216 -0.93 22.43 4.36
C VAL A 216 -1.38 21.40 3.34
N VAL A 217 -2.64 21.46 2.92
CA VAL A 217 -3.20 20.63 1.86
C VAL A 217 -3.77 21.53 0.76
N THR A 218 -3.36 21.30 -0.47
CA THR A 218 -3.84 22.01 -1.66
C THR A 218 -4.38 20.99 -2.65
N VAL A 219 -5.61 21.18 -3.12
CA VAL A 219 -6.21 20.36 -4.17
C VAL A 219 -6.27 21.19 -5.45
N ASN A 220 -5.56 20.75 -6.48
CA ASN A 220 -5.44 21.48 -7.76
C ASN A 220 -6.33 20.88 -8.85
N GLY A 221 -6.83 19.66 -8.69
CA GLY A 221 -7.70 19.03 -9.68
C GLY A 221 -7.96 17.54 -9.41
N GLY A 222 -8.76 16.94 -10.29
CA GLY A 222 -9.13 15.53 -10.24
C GLY A 222 -10.40 15.23 -9.42
N THR A 223 -10.85 13.99 -9.47
CA THR A 223 -11.98 13.51 -8.67
C THR A 223 -11.48 13.00 -7.32
N LEU A 224 -11.83 13.71 -6.25
CA LEU A 224 -11.39 13.38 -4.89
C LEU A 224 -12.60 13.19 -3.98
N THR A 225 -12.70 12.01 -3.38
CA THR A 225 -13.71 11.69 -2.36
C THR A 225 -13.02 11.50 -1.01
N VAL A 226 -13.38 12.33 -0.03
CA VAL A 226 -12.71 12.35 1.28
C VAL A 226 -13.71 12.18 2.40
N ALA A 227 -13.48 11.22 3.29
CA ALA A 227 -14.27 11.02 4.50
C ALA A 227 -13.37 10.96 5.73
N GLY A 228 -13.71 11.73 6.77
CA GLY A 228 -13.12 11.56 8.10
C GLY A 228 -13.74 10.38 8.82
N GLY A 229 -13.03 9.79 9.78
CA GLY A 229 -13.58 8.77 10.66
C GLY A 229 -14.56 9.38 11.66
N PHE A 230 -15.63 8.66 11.97
CA PHE A 230 -16.60 9.12 12.97
C PHE A 230 -15.93 9.19 14.34
N ALA A 231 -16.08 10.35 15.03
CA ALA A 231 -15.95 10.46 16.48
C ALA A 231 -17.36 10.35 17.02
N GLY A 232 -17.67 9.29 17.78
CA GLY A 232 -18.95 9.12 18.45
C GLY A 232 -19.05 10.03 19.65
#